data_934183da268e99c978e7626404a7d2fb
#
_entry.id   934183da268e99c978e7626404a7d2fb
#
_cell.length_a   1.000
_cell.length_b   1.000
_cell.length_c   1.000
_cell.angle_alpha   90.00
_cell.angle_beta   90.00
_cell.angle_gamma   90.00
#
_symmetry.space_group_name_H-M   'P 1'
#
loop_
_entity.id
_entity.type
_entity.pdbx_description
1 polymer ?
#
loop_
_entity_poly.entity_id
_entity_poly.type
_entity_poly.pdbx_seq_one_letter_code
_entity_poly.pdbx_strand_id
1 'polypeptide(L)'
;VIGLVLLMTVSFCYAMFQGGFVSWFIFYSFLPFSVYALILLFYPLHDFTVERKVNKRECQAGESVEIALTFTRKNRLPLLFMVVEEELPQEMEDRGLQRKIIIFPGFKRTFSMSYTLENLQRGEHSFQSIRFWIGDFIGLVEKEAIYSSPLKITVFPRYHELAYSDLDRVFNQGAVVSTKKTQREHSVVSGVREYQPGDQLSWINWKATARTSEIMTKEFEVQKNRDVFIMLDEQPSDLFEESIEMAASLAHAMLKKGMEVGYVSRGSRLIIPATTGNKQKRKIFYRLAKEKPGVVNTLNENFRKVILPANAAVIFIVSDLTLEKVDILSAFRPNQGLMLCVKKQADLTDEERLSNSAAVSRGIKVSFFEHHQLKFGRSEVMAK
;
A
#
# COMPACT_ATOMS: atom_id res chain seq x y z
N VAL A 1 -9.77 -20.24 42.33
CA VAL A 1 -9.33 -21.49 43.02
C VAL A 1 -9.94 -21.58 44.41
N ILE A 2 -9.73 -20.58 45.25
CA ILE A 2 -10.27 -20.56 46.63
C ILE A 2 -11.77 -20.74 46.63
N GLY A 3 -12.52 -20.04 45.73
CA GLY A 3 -13.95 -20.17 45.60
C GLY A 3 -14.40 -21.60 45.20
N LEU A 4 -13.64 -22.28 44.34
CA LEU A 4 -13.95 -23.64 43.91
C LEU A 4 -13.76 -24.64 45.06
N VAL A 5 -12.65 -24.54 45.77
CA VAL A 5 -12.39 -25.39 46.95
C VAL A 5 -13.43 -25.14 48.01
N LEU A 6 -13.78 -23.89 48.29
CA LEU A 6 -14.83 -23.53 49.25
C LEU A 6 -16.20 -24.11 48.82
N LEU A 7 -16.57 -23.95 47.55
CA LEU A 7 -17.84 -24.47 47.03
C LEU A 7 -17.93 -26.01 47.20
N MET A 8 -16.85 -26.71 46.82
CA MET A 8 -16.76 -28.16 46.99
C MET A 8 -16.85 -28.59 48.44
N THR A 9 -16.13 -27.89 49.31
CA THR A 9 -16.14 -28.18 50.75
C THR A 9 -17.50 -27.97 51.38
N VAL A 10 -18.16 -26.84 51.05
CA VAL A 10 -19.52 -26.52 51.54
C VAL A 10 -20.53 -27.52 51.00
N SER A 11 -20.47 -27.87 49.72
CA SER A 11 -21.36 -28.84 49.11
C SER A 11 -21.17 -30.25 49.70
N PHE A 12 -19.92 -30.63 49.96
CA PHE A 12 -19.62 -31.91 50.64
C PHE A 12 -20.14 -31.92 52.07
N CYS A 13 -19.85 -30.89 52.86
CA CYS A 13 -20.33 -30.78 54.23
C CYS A 13 -21.88 -30.82 54.29
N TYR A 14 -22.53 -30.11 53.34
CA TYR A 14 -24.00 -30.14 53.24
C TYR A 14 -24.50 -31.56 52.97
N ALA A 15 -23.87 -32.30 52.05
CA ALA A 15 -24.24 -33.68 51.74
C ALA A 15 -24.03 -34.63 52.91
N MET A 16 -22.94 -34.42 53.68
CA MET A 16 -22.64 -35.24 54.89
C MET A 16 -23.58 -34.99 56.03
N PHE A 17 -23.92 -33.70 56.31
CA PHE A 17 -24.76 -33.36 57.48
C PHE A 17 -26.25 -33.59 57.22
N GLN A 18 -26.73 -33.31 56.04
CA GLN A 18 -28.16 -33.43 55.73
C GLN A 18 -28.57 -34.85 55.39
N GLY A 19 -27.69 -35.61 54.84
CA GLY A 19 -27.92 -36.99 54.37
C GLY A 19 -29.16 -37.08 53.46
N GLY A 20 -29.25 -37.85 52.53
CA GLY A 20 -30.43 -37.99 51.68
C GLY A 20 -30.08 -37.81 50.21
N PHE A 21 -30.98 -38.26 49.36
CA PHE A 21 -30.73 -38.33 47.92
C PHE A 21 -30.46 -36.96 47.28
N VAL A 22 -31.18 -35.92 47.67
CA VAL A 22 -31.08 -34.60 47.08
C VAL A 22 -29.72 -33.94 47.32
N SER A 23 -29.19 -34.02 48.54
CA SER A 23 -27.92 -33.41 48.92
C SER A 23 -26.75 -34.07 48.19
N TRP A 24 -26.76 -35.43 48.12
CA TRP A 24 -25.76 -36.18 47.36
C TRP A 24 -25.87 -35.96 45.86
N PHE A 25 -27.12 -35.82 45.36
CA PHE A 25 -27.34 -35.50 43.95
C PHE A 25 -26.72 -34.14 43.53
N ILE A 26 -26.91 -33.10 44.37
CA ILE A 26 -26.30 -31.80 44.15
C ILE A 26 -24.75 -31.91 44.13
N PHE A 27 -24.17 -32.58 45.12
CA PHE A 27 -22.72 -32.77 45.20
C PHE A 27 -22.17 -33.48 43.94
N TYR A 28 -22.75 -34.61 43.53
CA TYR A 28 -22.31 -35.33 42.35
C TYR A 28 -22.57 -34.58 41.04
N SER A 29 -23.58 -33.71 40.99
CA SER A 29 -23.81 -32.87 39.83
C SER A 29 -22.72 -31.81 39.64
N PHE A 30 -22.20 -31.23 40.72
CA PHE A 30 -21.10 -30.26 40.64
C PHE A 30 -19.71 -30.87 40.55
N LEU A 31 -19.55 -32.11 40.97
CA LEU A 31 -18.27 -32.81 41.04
C LEU A 31 -17.53 -32.79 39.67
N PRO A 32 -18.13 -33.18 38.52
CA PRO A 32 -17.40 -33.22 37.28
C PRO A 32 -16.93 -31.83 36.83
N PHE A 33 -17.70 -30.78 37.05
CA PHE A 33 -17.29 -29.42 36.72
C PHE A 33 -16.13 -28.96 37.58
N SER A 34 -16.14 -29.27 38.86
CA SER A 34 -15.06 -28.92 39.80
C SER A 34 -13.78 -29.70 39.50
N VAL A 35 -13.87 -30.96 39.14
CA VAL A 35 -12.73 -31.77 38.73
C VAL A 35 -12.14 -31.24 37.44
N TYR A 36 -12.99 -30.85 36.48
CA TYR A 36 -12.52 -30.25 35.23
C TYR A 36 -11.81 -28.91 35.46
N ALA A 37 -12.40 -28.03 36.28
CA ALA A 37 -11.78 -26.74 36.63
C ALA A 37 -10.44 -26.93 37.34
N LEU A 38 -10.31 -27.97 38.23
CA LEU A 38 -9.06 -28.32 38.86
C LEU A 38 -8.01 -28.79 37.84
N ILE A 39 -8.39 -29.66 36.94
CA ILE A 39 -7.51 -30.12 35.84
C ILE A 39 -7.05 -28.92 34.98
N LEU A 40 -7.96 -28.01 34.65
CA LEU A 40 -7.65 -26.81 33.85
C LEU A 40 -6.68 -25.87 34.59
N LEU A 41 -6.74 -25.81 35.93
CA LEU A 41 -5.83 -25.01 36.73
C LEU A 41 -4.37 -25.42 36.50
N PHE A 42 -4.10 -26.74 36.44
CA PHE A 42 -2.75 -27.28 36.22
C PHE A 42 -2.40 -27.43 34.75
N TYR A 43 -3.29 -27.01 33.82
CA TYR A 43 -3.05 -27.14 32.39
C TYR A 43 -1.88 -26.26 31.92
N PRO A 44 -0.82 -26.82 31.28
CA PRO A 44 0.33 -26.06 30.83
C PRO A 44 0.03 -25.31 29.55
N LEU A 45 -0.07 -23.98 29.61
CA LEU A 45 -0.29 -23.16 28.39
C LEU A 45 0.98 -23.02 27.52
N HIS A 46 2.17 -23.16 28.10
CA HIS A 46 3.43 -23.07 27.36
C HIS A 46 3.66 -24.20 26.36
N ASP A 47 2.85 -25.25 26.37
CA ASP A 47 2.90 -26.37 25.43
C ASP A 47 2.28 -26.04 24.07
N PHE A 48 1.63 -24.88 23.93
CA PHE A 48 1.09 -24.47 22.66
C PHE A 48 2.17 -23.94 21.74
N THR A 49 2.05 -24.26 20.45
CA THR A 49 2.73 -23.58 19.36
C THR A 49 1.68 -22.99 18.42
N VAL A 50 1.88 -21.75 18.03
CA VAL A 50 0.94 -21.01 17.16
C VAL A 50 1.67 -20.62 15.89
N GLU A 51 1.19 -21.13 14.75
CA GLU A 51 1.69 -20.77 13.44
C GLU A 51 0.64 -19.90 12.72
N ARG A 52 1.09 -18.75 12.20
CA ARG A 52 0.27 -17.85 11.38
C ARG A 52 0.69 -17.98 9.93
N LYS A 53 -0.25 -18.27 9.05
CA LYS A 53 -0.06 -18.30 7.60
C LYS A 53 -0.99 -17.29 6.94
N VAL A 54 -0.51 -16.66 5.89
CA VAL A 54 -1.27 -15.69 5.10
C VAL A 54 -1.22 -16.12 3.64
N ASN A 55 -2.33 -15.97 2.94
CA ASN A 55 -2.42 -16.30 1.52
C ASN A 55 -1.57 -15.36 0.66
N LYS A 56 -1.55 -14.05 0.99
CA LYS A 56 -0.77 -13.02 0.29
C LYS A 56 -0.14 -12.07 1.31
N ARG A 57 1.17 -11.85 1.25
CA ARG A 57 1.88 -10.84 2.06
C ARG A 57 1.83 -9.45 1.44
N GLU A 58 1.52 -9.36 0.17
CA GLU A 58 1.39 -8.13 -0.61
C GLU A 58 0.05 -8.18 -1.33
N CYS A 59 -0.76 -7.14 -1.18
CA CYS A 59 -2.07 -6.99 -1.82
C CYS A 59 -2.32 -5.53 -2.17
N GLN A 60 -3.39 -5.26 -2.90
CA GLN A 60 -3.84 -3.90 -3.20
C GLN A 60 -4.90 -3.44 -2.20
N ALA A 61 -5.01 -2.14 -1.99
CA ALA A 61 -6.04 -1.56 -1.13
C ALA A 61 -7.45 -1.97 -1.61
N GLY A 62 -8.26 -2.46 -0.66
CA GLY A 62 -9.59 -2.99 -0.90
C GLY A 62 -9.63 -4.47 -1.26
N GLU A 63 -8.49 -5.15 -1.45
CA GLU A 63 -8.47 -6.61 -1.54
C GLU A 63 -8.68 -7.24 -0.16
N SER A 64 -9.13 -8.48 -0.17
CA SER A 64 -9.25 -9.31 1.02
C SER A 64 -8.02 -10.20 1.19
N VAL A 65 -7.62 -10.39 2.44
CA VAL A 65 -6.51 -11.25 2.83
C VAL A 65 -7.00 -12.29 3.83
N GLU A 66 -6.77 -13.56 3.54
CA GLU A 66 -7.08 -14.65 4.44
C GLU A 66 -5.87 -14.98 5.32
N ILE A 67 -6.10 -15.02 6.63
CA ILE A 67 -5.12 -15.40 7.64
C ILE A 67 -5.58 -16.70 8.27
N ALA A 68 -4.72 -17.69 8.26
CA ALA A 68 -4.93 -18.98 8.90
C ALA A 68 -4.02 -19.11 10.14
N LEU A 69 -4.63 -19.41 11.27
CA LEU A 69 -3.95 -19.70 12.53
C LEU A 69 -4.03 -21.19 12.78
N THR A 70 -2.88 -21.82 13.01
CA THR A 70 -2.79 -23.22 13.37
C THR A 70 -2.21 -23.34 14.77
N PHE A 71 -2.97 -23.93 15.67
CA PHE A 71 -2.59 -24.22 17.04
C PHE A 71 -2.21 -25.68 17.16
N THR A 72 -1.06 -25.95 17.72
CA THR A 72 -0.60 -27.31 18.03
C THR A 72 -0.25 -27.38 19.51
N ARG A 73 -0.70 -28.44 20.19
CA ARG A 73 -0.44 -28.70 21.60
C ARG A 73 0.07 -30.10 21.83
N LYS A 74 0.92 -30.30 22.84
CA LYS A 74 1.45 -31.61 23.21
C LYS A 74 0.42 -32.40 23.99
N ASN A 75 -0.28 -31.73 24.90
CA ASN A 75 -1.23 -32.35 25.81
C ASN A 75 -2.55 -32.71 25.10
N ARG A 76 -3.17 -33.85 25.51
CA ARG A 76 -4.47 -34.32 24.99
C ARG A 76 -5.63 -34.04 25.93
N LEU A 77 -5.40 -33.39 27.05
CA LEU A 77 -6.52 -33.03 27.94
C LEU A 77 -7.58 -32.24 27.17
N PRO A 78 -8.85 -32.55 27.38
CA PRO A 78 -9.93 -31.88 26.64
C PRO A 78 -9.99 -30.40 27.00
N LEU A 79 -10.02 -29.56 25.97
CA LEU A 79 -10.34 -28.15 26.11
C LEU A 79 -11.75 -27.93 25.58
N LEU A 80 -12.65 -27.51 26.46
CA LEU A 80 -14.05 -27.35 26.12
C LEU A 80 -14.21 -26.18 25.17
N PHE A 81 -13.62 -25.03 25.48
CA PHE A 81 -13.54 -23.90 24.57
C PHE A 81 -12.23 -23.14 24.74
N MET A 82 -11.87 -22.42 23.72
CA MET A 82 -10.77 -21.49 23.68
C MET A 82 -11.23 -20.24 22.93
N VAL A 83 -11.05 -19.09 23.54
CA VAL A 83 -11.31 -17.80 22.91
C VAL A 83 -9.98 -17.27 22.36
N VAL A 84 -9.92 -17.00 21.09
CA VAL A 84 -8.75 -16.43 20.43
C VAL A 84 -9.05 -14.98 20.04
N GLU A 85 -8.19 -14.09 20.46
CA GLU A 85 -8.22 -12.68 20.09
C GLU A 85 -6.92 -12.33 19.39
N GLU A 86 -7.04 -11.72 18.24
CA GLU A 86 -5.88 -11.22 17.53
C GLU A 86 -5.65 -9.76 17.88
N GLU A 87 -4.41 -9.45 18.24
CA GLU A 87 -3.98 -8.07 18.47
C GLU A 87 -3.78 -7.40 17.10
N LEU A 88 -4.78 -6.63 16.70
CA LEU A 88 -4.79 -5.91 15.44
C LEU A 88 -3.91 -4.65 15.52
N PRO A 89 -3.37 -4.18 14.39
CA PRO A 89 -2.75 -2.86 14.32
C PRO A 89 -3.76 -1.77 14.71
N GLN A 90 -3.28 -0.73 15.42
CA GLN A 90 -4.12 0.33 16.00
C GLN A 90 -5.07 0.99 14.98
N GLU A 91 -4.61 1.14 13.74
CA GLU A 91 -5.42 1.69 12.62
C GLU A 91 -6.64 0.80 12.25
N MET A 92 -6.61 -0.49 12.61
CA MET A 92 -7.71 -1.43 12.40
C MET A 92 -8.62 -1.54 13.63
N GLU A 93 -8.07 -1.39 14.83
CA GLU A 93 -8.84 -1.36 16.09
C GLU A 93 -9.79 -0.16 16.14
N ASP A 94 -9.33 1.01 15.72
CA ASP A 94 -10.13 2.25 15.65
C ASP A 94 -11.38 2.10 14.76
N ARG A 95 -11.43 1.06 13.92
CA ARG A 95 -12.59 0.73 13.06
C ARG A 95 -13.53 -0.30 13.65
N GLY A 96 -13.32 -0.70 14.89
CA GLY A 96 -14.16 -1.70 15.56
C GLY A 96 -13.94 -3.13 15.07
N LEU A 97 -12.84 -3.40 14.37
CA LEU A 97 -12.47 -4.74 13.92
C LEU A 97 -11.83 -5.55 15.08
N GLN A 98 -12.54 -5.72 16.17
CA GLN A 98 -12.15 -6.67 17.20
C GLN A 98 -12.51 -8.08 16.74
N ARG A 99 -11.52 -8.98 16.67
CA ARG A 99 -11.80 -10.36 16.28
C ARG A 99 -11.54 -11.30 17.44
N LYS A 100 -12.62 -11.57 18.18
CA LYS A 100 -12.69 -12.67 19.14
C LYS A 100 -13.38 -13.85 18.49
N ILE A 101 -12.72 -14.98 18.42
CA ILE A 101 -13.26 -16.20 17.84
C ILE A 101 -13.22 -17.29 18.90
N ILE A 102 -14.34 -17.97 19.05
CA ILE A 102 -14.45 -19.12 19.98
C ILE A 102 -14.22 -20.39 19.19
N ILE A 103 -13.33 -21.22 19.69
CA ILE A 103 -12.99 -22.53 19.13
C ILE A 103 -13.26 -23.60 20.16
N PHE A 104 -13.68 -24.79 19.72
CA PHE A 104 -13.91 -25.95 20.55
C PHE A 104 -12.89 -27.05 20.20
N PRO A 105 -11.68 -27.04 20.82
CA PRO A 105 -10.62 -27.97 20.45
C PRO A 105 -10.93 -29.42 20.85
N GLY A 106 -11.67 -29.62 21.94
CA GLY A 106 -11.94 -30.96 22.46
C GLY A 106 -10.64 -31.70 22.79
N PHE A 107 -10.47 -32.90 22.23
CA PHE A 107 -9.27 -33.75 22.39
C PHE A 107 -8.24 -33.57 21.27
N LYS A 108 -8.49 -32.68 20.28
CA LYS A 108 -7.60 -32.47 19.16
C LYS A 108 -6.26 -31.87 19.60
N ARG A 109 -5.17 -32.40 19.07
CA ARG A 109 -3.83 -31.85 19.27
C ARG A 109 -3.53 -30.69 18.34
N THR A 110 -4.03 -30.76 17.12
CA THR A 110 -3.88 -29.70 16.12
C THR A 110 -5.26 -29.26 15.67
N PHE A 111 -5.48 -27.98 15.67
CA PHE A 111 -6.71 -27.35 15.17
C PHE A 111 -6.36 -26.01 14.53
N SER A 112 -7.12 -25.62 13.55
CA SER A 112 -6.89 -24.41 12.78
C SER A 112 -8.17 -23.60 12.70
N MET A 113 -7.98 -22.30 12.56
CA MET A 113 -9.03 -21.36 12.21
C MET A 113 -8.52 -20.44 11.10
N SER A 114 -9.41 -19.97 10.26
CA SER A 114 -9.11 -18.93 9.29
C SER A 114 -10.10 -17.78 9.43
N TYR A 115 -9.65 -16.61 9.11
CA TYR A 115 -10.49 -15.43 9.02
C TYR A 115 -10.00 -14.54 7.87
N THR A 116 -10.92 -13.76 7.33
CA THR A 116 -10.64 -12.86 6.22
C THR A 116 -10.67 -11.42 6.71
N LEU A 117 -9.61 -10.69 6.39
CA LEU A 117 -9.55 -9.25 6.53
C LEU A 117 -10.03 -8.64 5.20
N GLU A 118 -11.14 -7.94 5.26
CA GLU A 118 -11.72 -7.29 4.09
C GLU A 118 -11.41 -5.80 4.07
N ASN A 119 -11.40 -5.23 2.86
CA ASN A 119 -11.25 -3.79 2.64
C ASN A 119 -10.02 -3.17 3.34
N LEU A 120 -8.88 -3.85 3.20
CA LEU A 120 -7.62 -3.38 3.76
C LEU A 120 -7.24 -2.03 3.16
N GLN A 121 -6.89 -1.08 4.02
CA GLN A 121 -6.34 0.20 3.58
C GLN A 121 -4.89 0.06 3.21
N ARG A 122 -4.44 0.96 2.34
CA ARG A 122 -3.03 1.14 1.99
C ARG A 122 -2.18 1.35 3.24
N GLY A 123 -1.06 0.68 3.30
CA GLY A 123 -0.12 0.80 4.41
C GLY A 123 0.66 -0.48 4.70
N GLU A 124 1.47 -0.42 5.73
CA GLU A 124 2.12 -1.59 6.32
C GLU A 124 1.39 -1.97 7.62
N HIS A 125 0.76 -3.11 7.61
CA HIS A 125 0.05 -3.65 8.77
C HIS A 125 0.90 -4.72 9.45
N SER A 126 1.26 -4.48 10.70
CA SER A 126 2.12 -5.37 11.49
C SER A 126 1.30 -6.02 12.60
N PHE A 127 1.16 -7.32 12.53
CA PHE A 127 0.53 -8.16 13.55
C PHE A 127 1.65 -8.71 14.42
N GLN A 128 1.56 -8.57 15.75
CA GLN A 128 2.65 -8.95 16.62
C GLN A 128 2.33 -10.20 17.43
N SER A 129 1.19 -10.23 18.09
CA SER A 129 0.84 -11.28 19.04
C SER A 129 -0.58 -11.80 18.82
N ILE A 130 -0.80 -12.97 19.37
CA ILE A 130 -2.10 -13.63 19.44
C ILE A 130 -2.34 -13.91 20.89
N ARG A 131 -3.47 -13.47 21.40
CA ARG A 131 -3.92 -13.68 22.74
C ARG A 131 -5.00 -14.75 22.73
N PHE A 132 -4.97 -15.69 23.65
CA PHE A 132 -6.06 -16.61 23.81
C PHE A 132 -6.32 -16.96 25.27
N TRP A 133 -7.56 -17.28 25.54
CA TRP A 133 -8.03 -17.71 26.84
C TRP A 133 -8.61 -19.10 26.75
N ILE A 134 -8.34 -19.90 27.77
CA ILE A 134 -9.04 -21.16 28.03
C ILE A 134 -9.75 -21.05 29.37
N GLY A 135 -10.93 -21.60 29.47
CA GLY A 135 -11.72 -21.53 30.69
C GLY A 135 -12.64 -22.74 30.87
N ASP A 136 -13.25 -22.79 32.03
CA ASP A 136 -14.34 -23.72 32.35
C ASP A 136 -15.69 -23.07 32.04
N PHE A 137 -16.77 -23.88 31.94
CA PHE A 137 -18.10 -23.38 31.60
C PHE A 137 -18.70 -22.43 32.62
N ILE A 138 -18.28 -22.53 33.88
CA ILE A 138 -18.86 -21.75 34.98
C ILE A 138 -18.06 -20.45 35.21
N GLY A 139 -16.87 -20.30 34.56
CA GLY A 139 -16.03 -19.14 34.73
C GLY A 139 -15.24 -19.13 36.06
N LEU A 140 -15.06 -20.28 36.69
CA LEU A 140 -14.30 -20.40 37.96
C LEU A 140 -12.78 -20.35 37.72
N VAL A 141 -12.34 -20.83 36.56
CA VAL A 141 -10.94 -20.87 36.16
C VAL A 141 -10.84 -20.32 34.73
N GLU A 142 -10.06 -19.26 34.59
CA GLU A 142 -9.68 -18.68 33.31
C GLU A 142 -8.16 -18.55 33.27
N LYS A 143 -7.55 -18.94 32.15
CA LYS A 143 -6.12 -18.82 31.93
C LYS A 143 -5.88 -18.16 30.59
N GLU A 144 -4.99 -17.19 30.60
CA GLU A 144 -4.59 -16.41 29.44
C GLU A 144 -3.17 -16.76 29.03
N ALA A 145 -2.93 -16.74 27.72
CA ALA A 145 -1.58 -16.79 27.17
C ALA A 145 -1.47 -15.88 25.93
N ILE A 146 -0.29 -15.28 25.79
CA ILE A 146 0.07 -14.43 24.68
C ILE A 146 1.23 -15.09 23.93
N TYR A 147 1.06 -15.26 22.63
CA TYR A 147 2.07 -15.85 21.75
C TYR A 147 2.52 -14.85 20.69
N SER A 148 3.84 -14.66 20.60
CA SER A 148 4.43 -13.85 19.55
C SER A 148 4.38 -14.63 18.24
N SER A 149 3.71 -14.05 17.23
CA SER A 149 3.63 -14.60 15.88
C SER A 149 3.64 -13.43 14.89
N PRO A 150 4.81 -12.80 14.67
CA PRO A 150 4.91 -11.60 13.86
C PRO A 150 4.58 -11.88 12.41
N LEU A 151 3.70 -11.05 11.85
CA LEU A 151 3.33 -11.04 10.44
C LEU A 151 3.27 -9.60 9.97
N LYS A 152 3.80 -9.34 8.79
CA LYS A 152 3.74 -8.05 8.12
C LYS A 152 3.05 -8.22 6.79
N ILE A 153 2.01 -7.41 6.57
CA ILE A 153 1.26 -7.34 5.32
C ILE A 153 1.46 -5.93 4.76
N THR A 154 1.88 -5.86 3.50
CA THR A 154 2.01 -4.60 2.77
C THR A 154 0.85 -4.44 1.82
N VAL A 155 0.08 -3.39 2.01
CA VAL A 155 -1.07 -3.05 1.17
C VAL A 155 -0.67 -1.90 0.26
N PHE A 156 -0.52 -2.19 -1.03
CA PHE A 156 -0.20 -1.22 -2.05
C PHE A 156 -1.41 -0.34 -2.39
N PRO A 157 -1.19 0.91 -2.87
CA PRO A 157 -2.29 1.74 -3.33
C PRO A 157 -3.03 1.10 -4.50
N ARG A 158 -4.31 1.42 -4.62
CA ARG A 158 -5.06 1.12 -5.85
C ARG A 158 -4.46 1.89 -7.01
N TYR A 159 -4.61 1.37 -8.21
CA TYR A 159 -4.29 2.08 -9.42
C TYR A 159 -5.29 1.71 -10.51
N HIS A 160 -5.53 2.65 -11.39
CA HIS A 160 -6.39 2.47 -12.55
C HIS A 160 -5.56 2.41 -13.83
N GLU A 161 -6.01 1.64 -14.81
CA GLU A 161 -5.41 1.68 -16.13
C GLU A 161 -5.83 2.99 -16.82
N LEU A 162 -4.87 3.90 -16.96
CA LEU A 162 -5.11 5.15 -17.69
C LEU A 162 -5.13 4.88 -19.18
N ALA A 163 -6.15 5.41 -19.86
CA ALA A 163 -6.24 5.31 -21.30
C ALA A 163 -5.08 6.05 -21.99
N TYR A 164 -4.74 5.63 -23.21
CA TYR A 164 -3.68 6.27 -24.00
C TYR A 164 -3.95 7.77 -24.22
N SER A 165 -5.22 8.12 -24.45
CA SER A 165 -5.68 9.51 -24.62
C SER A 165 -5.44 10.38 -23.39
N ASP A 166 -5.57 9.81 -22.18
CA ASP A 166 -5.39 10.55 -20.94
C ASP A 166 -3.93 10.82 -20.67
N LEU A 167 -3.07 9.85 -20.93
CA LEU A 167 -1.62 10.05 -20.90
C LEU A 167 -1.16 11.04 -21.96
N ASP A 168 -1.68 10.95 -23.16
CA ASP A 168 -1.37 11.90 -24.23
C ASP A 168 -1.85 13.31 -23.92
N ARG A 169 -2.99 13.50 -23.24
CA ARG A 169 -3.39 14.82 -22.70
C ARG A 169 -2.39 15.31 -21.68
N VAL A 170 -2.01 14.47 -20.73
CA VAL A 170 -1.01 14.81 -19.70
C VAL A 170 0.33 15.18 -20.34
N PHE A 171 0.72 14.49 -21.42
CA PHE A 171 2.04 14.61 -22.03
C PHE A 171 2.08 15.46 -23.31
N ASN A 172 1.10 15.40 -24.20
CA ASN A 172 1.12 16.12 -25.50
C ASN A 172 0.64 17.56 -25.38
N GLN A 173 -0.22 17.87 -24.42
CA GLN A 173 -0.41 19.25 -24.02
C GLN A 173 0.86 19.81 -23.36
N GLY A 174 1.85 19.00 -23.09
CA GLY A 174 3.07 19.31 -22.38
C GLY A 174 4.36 18.73 -22.89
N ALA A 175 4.58 18.39 -24.15
CA ALA A 175 5.90 17.98 -24.68
C ALA A 175 6.84 17.21 -23.70
N VAL A 176 6.27 16.45 -22.74
CA VAL A 176 7.02 15.83 -21.61
C VAL A 176 7.65 14.50 -22.00
N VAL A 177 7.21 13.88 -23.09
CA VAL A 177 7.63 12.51 -23.37
C VAL A 177 8.01 12.28 -24.81
N SER A 178 9.23 11.95 -25.03
CA SER A 178 9.60 11.11 -26.16
C SER A 178 9.57 9.65 -25.71
N THR A 179 8.61 8.90 -26.20
CA THR A 179 8.58 7.45 -26.02
C THR A 179 9.81 6.82 -26.64
N LYS A 180 10.58 6.07 -25.86
CA LYS A 180 11.51 5.09 -26.43
C LYS A 180 10.72 4.06 -27.22
N LYS A 181 10.58 4.25 -28.50
CA LYS A 181 10.51 3.08 -29.37
C LYS A 181 11.88 2.42 -29.30
N THR A 182 11.87 1.16 -28.97
CA THR A 182 12.98 0.23 -28.91
C THR A 182 14.21 0.68 -29.69
N GLN A 183 15.34 0.75 -29.07
CA GLN A 183 16.63 1.29 -29.44
C GLN A 183 17.19 0.83 -30.82
N ARG A 184 16.40 0.24 -31.70
CA ARG A 184 16.83 -0.32 -32.97
C ARG A 184 16.22 0.31 -34.26
N GLU A 185 15.13 1.09 -34.20
CA GLU A 185 14.48 1.44 -35.47
C GLU A 185 13.99 2.88 -35.69
N HIS A 186 14.07 3.81 -34.75
CA HIS A 186 13.57 5.18 -34.96
C HIS A 186 14.48 6.26 -34.36
N SER A 187 15.72 6.29 -34.76
CA SER A 187 16.48 7.52 -34.78
C SER A 187 15.89 8.40 -35.87
N VAL A 188 15.33 9.55 -35.48
CA VAL A 188 14.89 10.54 -36.44
C VAL A 188 16.15 10.99 -37.17
N VAL A 189 16.14 10.89 -38.50
CA VAL A 189 17.24 11.40 -39.31
C VAL A 189 17.19 12.92 -39.21
N SER A 190 18.13 13.48 -38.44
CA SER A 190 18.24 14.93 -38.21
C SER A 190 19.00 15.61 -39.33
N GLY A 191 19.86 14.85 -40.04
CA GLY A 191 20.68 15.39 -41.10
C GLY A 191 21.39 14.28 -41.91
N VAL A 192 22.23 14.75 -42.81
CA VAL A 192 23.10 13.90 -43.62
C VAL A 192 24.50 14.52 -43.55
N ARG A 193 25.51 13.72 -43.17
CA ARG A 193 26.89 14.13 -43.11
C ARG A 193 27.76 13.21 -43.97
N GLU A 194 28.99 13.59 -44.23
CA GLU A 194 29.97 12.74 -44.89
C GLU A 194 30.27 11.48 -44.09
N TYR A 195 30.48 10.37 -44.79
CA TYR A 195 30.83 9.09 -44.21
C TYR A 195 32.16 9.18 -43.47
N GLN A 196 32.21 8.65 -42.26
CA GLN A 196 33.46 8.49 -41.50
C GLN A 196 33.77 7.00 -41.30
N PRO A 197 35.05 6.61 -41.33
CA PRO A 197 35.45 5.23 -41.06
C PRO A 197 34.91 4.76 -39.69
N GLY A 198 34.11 3.69 -39.71
CA GLY A 198 33.41 3.18 -38.51
C GLY A 198 31.90 3.33 -38.55
N ASP A 199 31.34 4.13 -39.48
CA ASP A 199 29.89 4.22 -39.67
C ASP A 199 29.33 2.92 -40.24
N GLN A 200 28.16 2.51 -39.80
CA GLN A 200 27.48 1.32 -40.30
C GLN A 200 27.00 1.54 -41.75
N LEU A 201 27.26 0.57 -42.62
CA LEU A 201 26.87 0.63 -44.03
C LEU A 201 25.33 0.78 -44.22
N SER A 202 24.53 0.31 -43.26
CA SER A 202 23.05 0.47 -43.23
C SER A 202 22.60 1.93 -43.06
N TRP A 203 23.50 2.79 -42.62
CA TRP A 203 23.19 4.22 -42.41
C TRP A 203 23.47 5.07 -43.61
N ILE A 204 24.06 4.50 -44.68
CA ILE A 204 24.35 5.25 -45.91
C ILE A 204 23.06 5.77 -46.53
N ASN A 205 23.01 7.05 -46.83
CA ASN A 205 21.94 7.69 -47.58
C ASN A 205 22.27 7.70 -49.09
N TRP A 206 21.89 6.63 -49.76
CA TRP A 206 22.19 6.45 -51.19
C TRP A 206 21.63 7.59 -52.06
N LYS A 207 20.54 8.19 -51.66
CA LYS A 207 19.93 9.33 -52.40
C LYS A 207 20.76 10.60 -52.27
N ALA A 208 21.37 10.84 -51.12
CA ALA A 208 22.27 11.99 -50.94
C ALA A 208 23.61 11.71 -51.62
N THR A 209 24.17 10.50 -51.45
CA THR A 209 25.39 10.04 -52.09
C THR A 209 25.37 10.21 -53.61
N ALA A 210 24.24 9.85 -54.24
CA ALA A 210 24.07 10.00 -55.68
C ALA A 210 24.01 11.49 -56.18
N ARG A 211 23.78 12.43 -55.25
CA ARG A 211 23.75 13.87 -55.60
C ARG A 211 25.08 14.58 -55.34
N THR A 212 25.85 14.13 -54.36
CA THR A 212 27.08 14.80 -53.94
C THR A 212 28.34 14.14 -54.47
N SER A 213 28.21 12.94 -55.09
CA SER A 213 29.34 12.09 -55.50
C SER A 213 30.26 11.63 -54.35
N GLU A 214 29.92 11.90 -53.13
CA GLU A 214 30.59 11.46 -51.90
C GLU A 214 29.68 10.60 -51.07
N ILE A 215 30.24 9.63 -50.36
CA ILE A 215 29.44 8.75 -49.50
C ILE A 215 28.83 9.55 -48.32
N MET A 216 27.54 9.62 -48.27
CA MET A 216 26.80 10.38 -47.27
C MET A 216 26.11 9.41 -46.29
N THR A 217 26.27 9.66 -44.99
CA THR A 217 25.66 8.88 -43.91
C THR A 217 24.52 9.69 -43.25
N LYS A 218 23.45 9.00 -42.90
CA LYS A 218 22.36 9.59 -42.14
C LYS A 218 22.87 9.94 -40.72
N GLU A 219 22.66 11.18 -40.33
CA GLU A 219 22.88 11.62 -38.95
C GLU A 219 21.57 11.47 -38.16
N PHE A 220 21.69 10.78 -37.03
CA PHE A 220 20.55 10.46 -36.20
C PHE A 220 20.58 11.33 -34.96
N GLU A 221 19.48 11.97 -34.66
CA GLU A 221 19.31 12.66 -33.38
C GLU A 221 19.05 11.64 -32.28
N VAL A 222 19.97 11.55 -31.34
CA VAL A 222 19.77 10.76 -30.13
C VAL A 222 18.74 11.49 -29.27
N GLN A 223 17.47 11.13 -29.41
CA GLN A 223 16.46 11.59 -28.44
C GLN A 223 16.85 11.07 -27.07
N LYS A 224 17.48 11.91 -26.26
CA LYS A 224 17.74 11.62 -24.87
C LYS A 224 16.40 11.39 -24.18
N ASN A 225 16.17 10.18 -23.72
CA ASN A 225 15.04 9.92 -22.82
C ASN A 225 15.13 10.87 -21.63
N ARG A 226 13.98 11.40 -21.28
CA ARG A 226 13.86 12.24 -20.12
C ARG A 226 13.39 11.40 -18.96
N ASP A 227 14.15 11.45 -17.88
CA ASP A 227 13.72 10.86 -16.62
C ASP A 227 12.49 11.60 -16.14
N VAL A 228 11.43 10.85 -15.81
CA VAL A 228 10.21 11.44 -15.27
C VAL A 228 10.16 11.17 -13.79
N PHE A 229 10.08 12.22 -13.00
CA PHE A 229 9.94 12.11 -11.55
C PHE A 229 8.52 12.48 -11.13
N ILE A 230 7.89 11.58 -10.39
CA ILE A 230 6.62 11.84 -9.74
C ILE A 230 6.92 12.39 -8.34
N MET A 231 6.32 13.53 -8.03
CA MET A 231 6.32 14.13 -6.70
C MET A 231 4.89 14.17 -6.19
N LEU A 232 4.71 13.91 -4.91
CA LEU A 232 3.42 13.97 -4.24
C LEU A 232 3.44 15.11 -3.23
N ASP A 233 2.35 15.87 -3.19
CA ASP A 233 2.07 16.76 -2.07
C ASP A 233 1.56 15.95 -0.88
N GLU A 234 2.32 15.98 0.21
CA GLU A 234 2.01 15.24 1.44
C GLU A 234 1.20 16.08 2.45
N GLN A 235 0.69 17.25 2.05
CA GLN A 235 -0.18 18.02 2.94
C GLN A 235 -1.46 17.25 3.27
N PRO A 236 -1.94 17.34 4.54
CA PRO A 236 -3.20 16.75 4.92
C PRO A 236 -4.34 17.31 4.06
N SER A 237 -5.03 16.43 3.37
CA SER A 237 -6.15 16.77 2.50
C SER A 237 -7.14 15.60 2.46
N ASP A 238 -8.42 15.90 2.30
CA ASP A 238 -9.44 14.89 2.05
C ASP A 238 -9.19 14.09 0.75
N LEU A 239 -8.38 14.63 -0.16
CA LEU A 239 -8.03 14.03 -1.46
C LEU A 239 -6.63 13.40 -1.46
N PHE A 240 -6.05 13.18 -0.28
CA PHE A 240 -4.71 12.61 -0.17
C PHE A 240 -4.64 11.18 -0.75
N GLU A 241 -5.61 10.33 -0.43
CA GLU A 241 -5.65 8.94 -0.93
C GLU A 241 -5.86 8.92 -2.45
N GLU A 242 -6.70 9.80 -2.99
CA GLU A 242 -6.91 9.95 -4.44
C GLU A 242 -5.63 10.44 -5.15
N SER A 243 -4.87 11.31 -4.50
CA SER A 243 -3.58 11.78 -5.03
C SER A 243 -2.56 10.63 -5.07
N ILE A 244 -2.56 9.75 -4.08
CA ILE A 244 -1.76 8.52 -4.07
C ILE A 244 -2.20 7.56 -5.19
N GLU A 245 -3.50 7.35 -5.36
CA GLU A 245 -4.04 6.50 -6.45
C GLU A 245 -3.66 7.05 -7.83
N MET A 246 -3.69 8.37 -8.02
CA MET A 246 -3.22 9.03 -9.23
C MET A 246 -1.73 8.79 -9.45
N ALA A 247 -0.89 8.97 -8.41
CA ALA A 247 0.54 8.73 -8.49
C ALA A 247 0.86 7.28 -8.89
N ALA A 248 0.16 6.32 -8.28
CA ALA A 248 0.29 4.91 -8.59
C ALA A 248 -0.14 4.58 -10.03
N SER A 249 -1.26 5.16 -10.48
CA SER A 249 -1.81 4.97 -11.83
C SER A 249 -0.86 5.52 -12.89
N LEU A 250 -0.32 6.72 -12.69
CA LEU A 250 0.67 7.33 -13.58
C LEU A 250 1.96 6.52 -13.62
N ALA A 251 2.50 6.15 -12.45
CA ALA A 251 3.71 5.33 -12.38
C ALA A 251 3.53 4.00 -13.13
N HIS A 252 2.38 3.35 -12.93
CA HIS A 252 2.06 2.11 -13.63
C HIS A 252 1.99 2.29 -15.14
N ALA A 253 1.25 3.29 -15.60
CA ALA A 253 1.03 3.53 -17.02
C ALA A 253 2.33 3.92 -17.74
N MET A 254 3.18 4.75 -17.12
CA MET A 254 4.46 5.16 -17.68
C MET A 254 5.46 3.99 -17.73
N LEU A 255 5.58 3.22 -16.65
CA LEU A 255 6.45 2.05 -16.60
C LEU A 255 6.00 0.94 -17.57
N LYS A 256 4.69 0.76 -17.77
CA LYS A 256 4.12 -0.15 -18.79
C LYS A 256 4.53 0.26 -20.21
N LYS A 257 4.71 1.58 -20.45
CA LYS A 257 5.24 2.13 -21.71
C LYS A 257 6.77 2.06 -21.83
N GLY A 258 7.46 1.52 -20.83
CA GLY A 258 8.92 1.42 -20.84
C GLY A 258 9.65 2.72 -20.52
N MET A 259 8.97 3.71 -19.97
CA MET A 259 9.57 4.97 -19.56
C MET A 259 10.37 4.81 -18.27
N GLU A 260 11.38 5.67 -18.10
CA GLU A 260 12.18 5.77 -16.88
C GLU A 260 11.43 6.66 -15.87
N VAL A 261 10.98 6.05 -14.78
CA VAL A 261 10.18 6.74 -13.76
C VAL A 261 10.90 6.71 -12.43
N GLY A 262 11.07 7.89 -11.86
CA GLY A 262 11.54 8.10 -10.50
C GLY A 262 10.42 8.60 -9.58
N TYR A 263 10.69 8.62 -8.29
CA TYR A 263 9.76 9.14 -7.29
C TYR A 263 10.51 9.98 -6.26
N VAL A 264 9.91 11.08 -5.86
CA VAL A 264 10.44 11.98 -4.83
C VAL A 264 9.42 12.07 -3.70
N SER A 265 9.83 11.67 -2.51
CA SER A 265 9.06 11.82 -1.28
C SER A 265 9.62 12.95 -0.45
N ARG A 266 8.74 13.79 0.06
CA ARG A 266 9.07 14.91 0.90
C ARG A 266 9.52 14.50 2.31
N GLY A 267 8.73 13.67 2.98
CA GLY A 267 8.91 13.34 4.39
C GLY A 267 10.19 12.59 4.71
N SER A 268 10.65 11.73 3.80
CA SER A 268 11.85 10.91 4.00
C SER A 268 13.10 11.42 3.29
N ARG A 269 13.01 12.53 2.54
CA ARG A 269 14.09 13.02 1.67
C ARG A 269 14.62 11.93 0.72
N LEU A 270 13.78 10.96 0.40
CA LEU A 270 14.15 9.81 -0.43
C LEU A 270 13.88 10.13 -1.89
N ILE A 271 14.91 9.98 -2.69
CA ILE A 271 14.80 9.99 -4.15
C ILE A 271 14.93 8.55 -4.63
N ILE A 272 13.91 8.06 -5.29
CA ILE A 272 14.00 6.81 -6.06
C ILE A 272 14.43 7.22 -7.46
N PRO A 273 15.64 6.84 -7.90
CA PRO A 273 16.14 7.21 -9.21
C PRO A 273 15.25 6.65 -10.32
N ALA A 274 15.18 7.36 -11.44
CA ALA A 274 14.40 6.95 -12.58
C ALA A 274 14.98 5.70 -13.22
N THR A 275 14.19 4.65 -13.30
CA THR A 275 14.51 3.39 -14.00
C THR A 275 13.23 2.77 -14.55
N THR A 276 13.36 1.68 -15.31
CA THR A 276 12.25 0.99 -15.94
C THR A 276 11.95 -0.36 -15.28
N GLY A 277 10.80 -0.93 -15.61
CA GLY A 277 10.45 -2.32 -15.32
C GLY A 277 9.72 -2.57 -14.00
N ASN A 278 9.36 -3.85 -13.77
CA ASN A 278 8.52 -4.24 -12.64
C ASN A 278 9.18 -4.05 -11.26
N LYS A 279 10.51 -4.14 -11.19
CA LYS A 279 11.24 -3.87 -9.94
C LYS A 279 11.07 -2.41 -9.51
N GLN A 280 11.09 -1.50 -10.48
CA GLN A 280 10.88 -0.08 -10.22
C GLN A 280 9.44 0.20 -9.79
N LYS A 281 8.45 -0.41 -10.49
CA LYS A 281 7.04 -0.34 -10.09
C LYS A 281 6.90 -0.71 -8.62
N ARG A 282 7.43 -1.87 -8.20
CA ARG A 282 7.32 -2.34 -6.82
C ARG A 282 7.98 -1.38 -5.82
N LYS A 283 9.13 -0.79 -6.14
CA LYS A 283 9.80 0.21 -5.28
C LYS A 283 8.93 1.44 -5.08
N ILE A 284 8.36 1.99 -6.16
CA ILE A 284 7.50 3.18 -6.10
C ILE A 284 6.23 2.86 -5.33
N PHE A 285 5.57 1.74 -5.62
CA PHE A 285 4.34 1.31 -4.95
C PHE A 285 4.56 1.06 -3.46
N TYR A 286 5.68 0.44 -3.09
CA TYR A 286 6.06 0.23 -1.70
C TYR A 286 6.26 1.56 -0.97
N ARG A 287 6.84 2.55 -1.65
CA ARG A 287 6.98 3.88 -1.08
C ARG A 287 5.63 4.57 -0.92
N LEU A 288 4.82 4.58 -1.97
CA LEU A 288 3.46 5.13 -1.92
C LEU A 288 2.60 4.46 -0.83
N ALA A 289 2.80 3.15 -0.58
CA ALA A 289 2.13 2.46 0.52
C ALA A 289 2.46 3.04 1.90
N LYS A 290 3.67 3.58 2.07
CA LYS A 290 4.14 4.13 3.35
C LYS A 290 3.90 5.63 3.53
N GLU A 291 3.54 6.34 2.45
CA GLU A 291 3.30 7.77 2.55
C GLU A 291 2.12 8.09 3.46
N LYS A 292 2.34 8.99 4.40
CA LYS A 292 1.30 9.49 5.31
C LYS A 292 1.19 11.01 5.15
N PRO A 293 0.02 11.59 5.40
CA PRO A 293 -0.11 13.04 5.42
C PRO A 293 0.90 13.65 6.40
N GLY A 294 1.69 14.60 5.94
CA GLY A 294 2.74 15.26 6.74
C GLY A 294 2.25 16.51 7.44
N VAL A 295 3.00 16.98 8.44
CA VAL A 295 2.69 18.25 9.14
C VAL A 295 3.00 19.44 8.24
N VAL A 296 2.11 20.41 8.20
CA VAL A 296 2.02 21.56 7.27
C VAL A 296 3.25 22.44 7.18
N ASN A 297 4.12 22.50 8.20
CA ASN A 297 5.07 23.60 8.38
C ASN A 297 6.43 23.47 7.66
N THR A 298 6.65 22.51 6.77
CA THR A 298 8.00 22.24 6.21
C THR A 298 8.08 22.22 4.68
N LEU A 299 7.13 22.84 3.96
CA LEU A 299 7.10 22.78 2.49
C LEU A 299 8.37 23.36 1.82
N ASN A 300 8.81 24.52 2.26
CA ASN A 300 9.83 25.27 1.54
C ASN A 300 11.26 24.78 1.70
N GLU A 301 11.64 24.21 2.86
CA GLU A 301 13.04 23.89 3.12
C GLU A 301 13.49 22.53 2.58
N ASN A 302 12.60 21.54 2.58
CA ASN A 302 12.96 20.16 2.26
C ASN A 302 13.07 19.92 0.76
N PHE A 303 12.23 20.57 -0.07
CA PHE A 303 12.28 20.41 -1.51
C PHE A 303 13.47 21.10 -2.18
N ARG A 304 13.94 22.26 -1.67
CA ARG A 304 15.09 22.97 -2.22
C ARG A 304 16.41 22.19 -2.17
N LYS A 305 16.46 21.12 -1.36
CA LYS A 305 17.66 20.28 -1.20
C LYS A 305 17.68 19.06 -2.14
N VAL A 306 16.60 18.81 -2.86
CA VAL A 306 16.52 17.70 -3.83
C VAL A 306 17.12 18.15 -5.15
N ILE A 307 18.25 17.58 -5.53
CA ILE A 307 18.90 17.84 -6.82
C ILE A 307 18.45 16.76 -7.77
N LEU A 308 17.64 17.14 -8.76
CA LEU A 308 17.22 16.27 -9.85
C LEU A 308 18.17 16.40 -11.05
N PRO A 309 18.25 15.41 -11.94
CA PRO A 309 19.00 15.53 -13.20
C PRO A 309 18.50 16.75 -14.02
N ALA A 310 19.41 17.47 -14.66
CA ALA A 310 19.09 18.72 -15.38
C ALA A 310 18.02 18.56 -16.48
N ASN A 311 17.87 17.35 -17.03
CA ASN A 311 16.90 17.02 -18.10
C ASN A 311 15.64 16.33 -17.54
N ALA A 312 15.45 16.27 -16.23
CA ALA A 312 14.31 15.60 -15.62
C ALA A 312 12.99 16.36 -15.89
N ALA A 313 11.97 15.60 -16.25
CA ALA A 313 10.59 16.09 -16.23
C ALA A 313 10.00 15.79 -14.84
N VAL A 314 9.27 16.74 -14.29
CA VAL A 314 8.66 16.58 -12.96
C VAL A 314 7.15 16.66 -13.08
N ILE A 315 6.47 15.66 -12.54
CA ILE A 315 5.01 15.63 -12.38
C ILE A 315 4.71 15.81 -10.89
N PHE A 316 4.19 16.95 -10.53
CA PHE A 316 3.81 17.26 -9.15
C PHE A 316 2.31 17.08 -8.95
N ILE A 317 1.91 16.12 -8.14
CA ILE A 317 0.51 15.80 -7.86
C ILE A 317 0.11 16.54 -6.58
N VAL A 318 -0.94 17.34 -6.68
CA VAL A 318 -1.43 18.22 -5.62
C VAL A 318 -2.95 18.07 -5.47
N SER A 319 -3.47 18.31 -4.29
CA SER A 319 -4.91 18.34 -4.01
C SER A 319 -5.54 19.72 -4.22
N ASP A 320 -4.75 20.78 -4.12
CA ASP A 320 -5.13 22.18 -4.30
C ASP A 320 -4.02 22.95 -5.01
N LEU A 321 -4.38 23.97 -5.76
CA LEU A 321 -3.44 24.79 -6.52
C LEU A 321 -3.17 26.10 -5.78
N THR A 322 -1.99 26.23 -5.18
CA THR A 322 -1.54 27.44 -4.48
C THR A 322 -0.29 28.01 -5.12
N LEU A 323 -0.07 29.33 -4.96
CA LEU A 323 1.14 30.00 -5.45
C LEU A 323 2.41 29.39 -4.85
N GLU A 324 2.36 28.98 -3.57
CA GLU A 324 3.48 28.33 -2.89
C GLU A 324 3.91 27.05 -3.60
N LYS A 325 2.95 26.21 -4.01
CA LYS A 325 3.23 24.95 -4.74
C LYS A 325 3.78 25.21 -6.14
N VAL A 326 3.33 26.28 -6.78
CA VAL A 326 3.88 26.73 -8.06
C VAL A 326 5.33 27.19 -7.88
N ASP A 327 5.63 27.93 -6.79
CA ASP A 327 7.00 28.37 -6.46
C ASP A 327 7.93 27.18 -6.19
N ILE A 328 7.44 26.19 -5.47
CA ILE A 328 8.17 24.95 -5.22
C ILE A 328 8.55 24.27 -6.53
N LEU A 329 7.58 24.02 -7.41
CA LEU A 329 7.87 23.35 -8.67
C LEU A 329 8.81 24.18 -9.56
N SER A 330 8.66 25.49 -9.59
CA SER A 330 9.53 26.39 -10.35
C SER A 330 10.98 26.38 -9.85
N ALA A 331 11.20 26.17 -8.55
CA ALA A 331 12.52 26.13 -7.94
C ALA A 331 13.38 24.94 -8.42
N PHE A 332 12.74 23.83 -8.84
CA PHE A 332 13.43 22.69 -9.44
C PHE A 332 13.95 22.98 -10.85
N ARG A 333 13.58 24.13 -11.43
CA ARG A 333 13.90 24.46 -12.84
C ARG A 333 13.70 23.26 -13.77
N PRO A 334 12.57 22.55 -13.66
CA PRO A 334 12.35 21.44 -14.54
C PRO A 334 12.33 21.98 -15.96
N ASN A 335 13.03 21.33 -16.86
CA ASN A 335 12.97 21.65 -18.28
C ASN A 335 11.50 21.52 -18.77
N GLN A 336 10.70 20.74 -18.03
CA GLN A 336 9.25 20.59 -18.18
C GLN A 336 8.64 20.25 -16.83
N GLY A 337 7.85 21.16 -16.28
CA GLY A 337 7.06 20.95 -15.07
C GLY A 337 5.58 20.74 -15.43
N LEU A 338 4.99 19.69 -14.90
CA LEU A 338 3.56 19.43 -14.98
C LEU A 338 2.99 19.36 -13.58
N MET A 339 1.95 20.10 -13.33
CA MET A 339 1.19 20.06 -12.09
C MET A 339 -0.14 19.35 -12.35
N LEU A 340 -0.40 18.28 -11.61
CA LEU A 340 -1.67 17.56 -11.65
C LEU A 340 -2.46 17.86 -10.40
N CYS A 341 -3.54 18.61 -10.54
CA CYS A 341 -4.43 18.92 -9.44
C CYS A 341 -5.60 17.94 -9.41
N VAL A 342 -5.71 17.16 -8.33
CA VAL A 342 -6.81 16.20 -8.10
C VAL A 342 -7.93 16.93 -7.37
N LYS A 343 -9.14 16.96 -7.95
CA LYS A 343 -10.28 17.70 -7.43
C LYS A 343 -11.56 16.85 -7.29
N LYS A 344 -12.45 17.28 -6.40
CA LYS A 344 -13.81 16.72 -6.30
C LYS A 344 -14.75 17.27 -7.39
N GLN A 345 -14.57 18.53 -7.77
CA GLN A 345 -15.39 19.27 -8.76
C GLN A 345 -14.50 20.10 -9.66
N ALA A 346 -14.96 20.30 -10.91
CA ALA A 346 -14.20 21.04 -11.93
C ALA A 346 -14.07 22.54 -11.68
N ASP A 347 -14.88 23.12 -10.79
CA ASP A 347 -14.88 24.55 -10.55
C ASP A 347 -13.60 25.03 -9.88
N LEU A 348 -12.97 26.04 -10.47
CA LEU A 348 -11.78 26.67 -9.97
C LEU A 348 -12.15 27.84 -9.05
N THR A 349 -11.55 27.87 -7.87
CA THR A 349 -11.63 29.05 -7.01
C THR A 349 -10.83 30.22 -7.62
N ASP A 350 -11.12 31.44 -7.19
CA ASP A 350 -10.41 32.62 -7.73
C ASP A 350 -8.91 32.59 -7.41
N GLU A 351 -8.52 32.06 -6.24
CA GLU A 351 -7.11 31.83 -5.88
C GLU A 351 -6.44 30.81 -6.82
N GLU A 352 -7.13 29.76 -7.19
CA GLU A 352 -6.60 28.77 -8.12
C GLU A 352 -6.47 29.30 -9.54
N ARG A 353 -7.37 30.21 -9.97
CA ARG A 353 -7.25 30.89 -11.27
C ARG A 353 -6.00 31.79 -11.32
N LEU A 354 -5.73 32.53 -10.24
CA LEU A 354 -4.52 33.32 -10.09
C LEU A 354 -3.26 32.44 -10.10
N SER A 355 -3.28 31.37 -9.32
CA SER A 355 -2.17 30.41 -9.23
C SER A 355 -1.91 29.69 -10.58
N ASN A 356 -2.97 29.39 -11.32
CA ASN A 356 -2.85 28.83 -12.66
C ASN A 356 -2.21 29.81 -13.65
N SER A 357 -2.60 31.07 -13.61
CA SER A 357 -1.98 32.13 -14.43
C SER A 357 -0.50 32.29 -14.13
N ALA A 358 -0.14 32.25 -12.85
CA ALA A 358 1.26 32.31 -12.39
C ALA A 358 2.05 31.06 -12.82
N ALA A 359 1.44 29.88 -12.80
CA ALA A 359 2.09 28.64 -13.26
C ALA A 359 2.39 28.72 -14.77
N VAL A 360 1.41 29.14 -15.56
CA VAL A 360 1.55 29.29 -17.02
C VAL A 360 2.65 30.30 -17.38
N SER A 361 2.71 31.44 -16.68
CA SER A 361 3.77 32.47 -16.90
C SER A 361 5.17 31.93 -16.62
N ARG A 362 5.31 30.91 -15.78
CA ARG A 362 6.58 30.24 -15.44
C ARG A 362 6.85 28.99 -16.29
N GLY A 363 6.03 28.74 -17.31
CA GLY A 363 6.18 27.57 -18.17
C GLY A 363 5.76 26.24 -17.55
N ILE A 364 5.06 26.29 -16.41
CA ILE A 364 4.51 25.12 -15.72
C ILE A 364 3.10 24.87 -16.28
N LYS A 365 2.81 23.65 -16.70
CA LYS A 365 1.49 23.26 -17.12
C LYS A 365 0.69 22.74 -15.94
N VAL A 366 -0.59 23.08 -15.91
CA VAL A 366 -1.53 22.61 -14.91
C VAL A 366 -2.63 21.82 -15.60
N SER A 367 -2.89 20.61 -15.09
CA SER A 367 -3.99 19.77 -15.54
C SER A 367 -4.84 19.41 -14.33
N PHE A 368 -6.17 19.51 -14.48
CA PHE A 368 -7.12 19.18 -13.43
C PHE A 368 -7.74 17.81 -13.73
N PHE A 369 -7.80 16.97 -12.69
CA PHE A 369 -8.43 15.65 -12.76
C PHE A 369 -9.53 15.55 -11.71
N GLU A 370 -10.71 15.17 -12.14
CA GLU A 370 -11.80 14.88 -11.24
C GLU A 370 -11.70 13.44 -10.71
N HIS A 371 -11.99 13.28 -9.44
CA HIS A 371 -12.03 11.96 -8.78
C HIS A 371 -12.90 10.93 -9.54
N HIS A 372 -14.02 11.36 -10.13
CA HIS A 372 -14.88 10.50 -10.94
C HIS A 372 -14.22 9.98 -12.22
N GLN A 373 -13.33 10.73 -12.84
CA GLN A 373 -12.66 10.32 -14.07
C GLN A 373 -11.66 9.18 -13.81
N LEU A 374 -11.10 9.09 -12.61
CA LEU A 374 -10.25 7.97 -12.19
C LEU A 374 -11.01 6.65 -12.06
N LYS A 375 -12.27 6.70 -11.61
CA LYS A 375 -13.07 5.49 -11.35
C LYS A 375 -13.61 4.82 -12.61
N PHE A 376 -13.80 5.56 -13.70
CA PHE A 376 -14.57 5.04 -14.82
C PHE A 376 -13.77 4.66 -16.08
N GLY A 377 -12.48 4.97 -16.19
CA GLY A 377 -11.69 4.57 -17.38
C GLY A 377 -12.35 4.90 -18.73
N ARG A 378 -13.46 5.66 -18.72
CA ARG A 378 -14.23 6.12 -19.87
C ARG A 378 -14.30 7.64 -19.80
N SER A 379 -13.53 8.29 -20.64
CA SER A 379 -13.74 9.67 -20.96
C SER A 379 -15.05 9.80 -21.77
N GLU A 380 -16.15 10.06 -21.10
CA GLU A 380 -17.22 10.78 -21.76
C GLU A 380 -16.78 12.24 -21.85
N VAL A 381 -16.29 12.56 -23.04
CA VAL A 381 -16.01 13.92 -23.47
C VAL A 381 -17.35 14.64 -23.54
N MET A 382 -17.68 15.44 -22.53
CA MET A 382 -18.61 16.55 -22.79
C MET A 382 -17.83 17.66 -23.51
N ALA A 383 -17.91 17.62 -24.83
CA ALA A 383 -17.73 18.79 -25.63
C ALA A 383 -18.91 19.74 -25.38
N LYS A 384 -18.63 20.88 -24.77
CA LYS A 384 -19.37 22.13 -24.98
C LYS A 384 -18.43 23.31 -24.80
#